data_a9ac82e67ea4466743e2fcaca718068a
#
_entry.id   a9ac82e67ea4466743e2fcaca718068a
#
_cell.length_a   1.000
_cell.length_b   1.000
_cell.length_c   1.000
_cell.angle_alpha   90.00
_cell.angle_beta   90.00
_cell.angle_gamma   90.00
#
_symmetry.space_group_name_H-M   'P 1'
#
loop_
_entity.id
_entity.type
_entity.pdbx_description
1 polymer ?
#
loop_
_entity_poly.entity_id
_entity_poly.type
_entity_poly.pdbx_seq_one_letter_code
_entity_poly.pdbx_strand_id
1 'polypeptide(L)'
;NYTCGMDIALKAENERKARNSMIFVVTVNVLILGFFKYYGFLLDIVNGILPVNLPYRELALPIGISFFTFQEISYIVDVYRGKAKAQSSLIRFALYIAMFPQLIAGPIVRYEDIEPQLEQRHVSAKKLGQGAFLFIIGLAKKAILANTMGEIFEEISAISASNLSVMMAWLGCISY
;
A
#
# COMPACT_ATOMS: atom_id res chain seq x y z
N ASN A 1 -11.13 10.92 1.53
CA ASN A 1 -11.22 10.15 0.27
C ASN A 1 -12.67 9.74 -0.07
N TYR A 2 -13.46 9.20 0.88
CA TYR A 2 -14.86 8.82 0.63
C TYR A 2 -15.72 9.96 0.04
N THR A 3 -15.81 11.09 0.74
CA THR A 3 -16.58 12.27 0.29
C THR A 3 -16.05 12.84 -1.02
N CYS A 4 -14.75 12.80 -1.22
CA CYS A 4 -14.13 13.29 -2.45
C CYS A 4 -14.40 12.37 -3.65
N GLY A 5 -14.49 11.06 -3.45
CA GLY A 5 -14.94 10.13 -4.49
C GLY A 5 -16.36 10.44 -4.97
N MET A 6 -17.27 10.74 -4.02
CA MET A 6 -18.63 11.18 -4.37
C MET A 6 -18.64 12.55 -5.08
N ASP A 7 -17.82 13.50 -4.61
CA ASP A 7 -17.69 14.82 -5.24
C ASP A 7 -17.17 14.73 -6.69
N ILE A 8 -16.20 13.86 -6.94
CA ILE A 8 -15.68 13.59 -8.30
C ILE A 8 -16.77 13.00 -9.20
N ALA A 9 -17.53 12.04 -8.68
CA ALA A 9 -18.65 11.44 -9.44
C ALA A 9 -19.75 12.44 -9.75
N LEU A 10 -20.11 13.32 -8.82
CA LEU A 10 -21.10 14.38 -9.02
C LEU A 10 -20.62 15.45 -10.02
N LYS A 11 -19.32 15.65 -10.15
CA LYS A 11 -18.70 16.61 -11.07
C LYS A 11 -18.28 15.98 -12.39
N ALA A 12 -18.64 14.73 -12.66
CA ALA A 12 -18.23 14.00 -13.86
C ALA A 12 -18.61 14.72 -15.18
N GLU A 13 -19.70 15.47 -15.19
CA GLU A 13 -20.11 16.31 -16.34
C GLU A 13 -19.14 17.48 -16.63
N ASN A 14 -18.38 17.93 -15.61
CA ASN A 14 -17.38 18.98 -15.77
C ASN A 14 -15.98 18.38 -15.51
N GLU A 15 -15.37 17.88 -16.57
CA GLU A 15 -14.07 17.19 -16.53
C GLU A 15 -12.98 18.00 -15.80
N ARG A 16 -12.94 19.31 -16.01
CA ARG A 16 -11.94 20.18 -15.37
C ARG A 16 -12.11 20.23 -13.85
N LYS A 17 -13.36 20.31 -13.37
CA LYS A 17 -13.65 20.31 -11.93
C LYS A 17 -13.37 18.95 -11.31
N ALA A 18 -13.78 17.86 -11.95
CA ALA A 18 -13.51 16.50 -11.50
C ALA A 18 -11.99 16.23 -11.40
N ARG A 19 -11.23 16.63 -12.43
CA ARG A 19 -9.77 16.53 -12.45
C ARG A 19 -9.10 17.29 -11.32
N ASN A 20 -9.53 18.54 -11.06
CA ASN A 20 -8.98 19.35 -9.99
C ASN A 20 -9.26 18.72 -8.61
N SER A 21 -10.48 18.21 -8.38
CA SER A 21 -10.81 17.48 -7.15
C SER A 21 -9.94 16.22 -7.00
N MET A 22 -9.75 15.45 -8.06
CA MET A 22 -8.85 14.28 -8.04
C MET A 22 -7.42 14.68 -7.68
N ILE A 23 -6.83 15.65 -8.37
CA ILE A 23 -5.46 16.11 -8.12
C ILE A 23 -5.31 16.59 -6.67
N PHE A 24 -6.26 17.37 -6.17
CA PHE A 24 -6.25 17.85 -4.79
C PHE A 24 -6.19 16.68 -3.79
N VAL A 25 -7.06 15.70 -3.94
CA VAL A 25 -7.12 14.54 -3.04
C VAL A 25 -5.85 13.70 -3.11
N VAL A 26 -5.35 13.43 -4.31
CA VAL A 26 -4.08 12.69 -4.50
C VAL A 26 -2.93 13.45 -3.85
N THR A 27 -2.85 14.77 -4.04
CA THR A 27 -1.80 15.61 -3.42
C THR A 27 -1.88 15.55 -1.90
N VAL A 28 -3.06 15.68 -1.30
CA VAL A 28 -3.23 15.58 0.16
C VAL A 28 -2.79 14.22 0.68
N ASN A 29 -3.17 13.12 0.03
CA ASN A 29 -2.75 11.77 0.43
C ASN A 29 -1.23 11.60 0.34
N VAL A 30 -0.59 12.07 -0.74
CA VAL A 30 0.87 11.99 -0.91
C VAL A 30 1.58 12.86 0.13
N LEU A 31 1.06 14.05 0.46
CA LEU A 31 1.63 14.91 1.50
C LEU A 31 1.54 14.27 2.89
N ILE A 32 0.40 13.66 3.23
CA ILE A 32 0.23 12.95 4.50
C ILE A 32 1.22 11.78 4.58
N LEU A 33 1.30 10.96 3.54
CA LEU A 33 2.24 9.84 3.46
C LEU A 33 3.69 10.35 3.57
N GLY A 34 4.02 11.40 2.82
CA GLY A 34 5.33 12.04 2.83
C GLY A 34 5.71 12.57 4.20
N PHE A 35 4.77 13.22 4.88
CA PHE A 35 4.98 13.71 6.23
C PHE A 35 5.32 12.56 7.19
N PHE A 36 4.51 11.52 7.27
CA PHE A 36 4.77 10.41 8.19
C PHE A 36 6.06 9.65 7.85
N LYS A 37 6.35 9.43 6.56
CA LYS A 37 7.46 8.60 6.13
C LYS A 37 8.80 9.33 6.13
N TYR A 38 8.81 10.61 5.80
CA TYR A 38 10.04 11.39 5.58
C TYR A 38 10.26 12.52 6.60
N TYR A 39 9.43 12.61 7.64
CA TYR A 39 9.55 13.64 8.66
C TYR A 39 10.95 13.66 9.30
N GLY A 40 11.45 12.50 9.75
CA GLY A 40 12.79 12.39 10.34
C GLY A 40 13.88 12.82 9.36
N PHE A 41 13.86 12.28 8.14
CA PHE A 41 14.81 12.65 7.09
C PHE A 41 14.81 14.14 6.77
N LEU A 42 13.64 14.77 6.73
CA LEU A 42 13.55 16.22 6.52
C LEU A 42 14.13 17.02 7.68
N LEU A 43 13.91 16.56 8.93
CA LEU A 43 14.53 17.19 10.10
C LEU A 43 16.05 17.05 10.09
N ASP A 44 16.58 15.89 9.70
CA ASP A 44 18.02 15.67 9.60
C ASP A 44 18.67 16.61 8.56
N ILE A 45 18.01 16.80 7.42
CA ILE A 45 18.46 17.78 6.42
C ILE A 45 18.44 19.21 6.98
N VAL A 46 17.37 19.60 7.63
CA VAL A 46 17.23 20.96 8.21
C VAL A 46 18.30 21.19 9.29
N ASN A 47 18.50 20.23 10.19
CA ASN A 47 19.52 20.31 11.22
C ASN A 47 20.95 20.30 10.67
N GLY A 48 21.16 19.66 9.51
CA GLY A 48 22.47 19.64 8.84
C GLY A 48 22.81 20.94 8.10
N ILE A 49 21.80 21.65 7.60
CA ILE A 49 21.98 22.90 6.84
C ILE A 49 21.92 24.15 7.74
N LEU A 50 21.02 24.15 8.71
CA LEU A 50 20.81 25.26 9.62
C LEU A 50 21.46 24.97 10.98
N PRO A 51 22.07 25.96 11.65
CA PRO A 51 22.62 25.79 12.99
C PRO A 51 21.53 25.74 14.06
N VAL A 52 20.46 24.99 13.81
CA VAL A 52 19.28 24.83 14.67
C VAL A 52 19.16 23.36 15.03
N ASN A 53 19.19 23.02 16.30
CA ASN A 53 18.90 21.68 16.80
C ASN A 53 17.40 21.53 17.05
N LEU A 54 16.63 21.18 16.01
CA LEU A 54 15.23 20.81 16.18
C LEU A 54 15.15 19.43 16.85
N PRO A 55 14.39 19.29 17.95
CA PRO A 55 14.29 18.03 18.64
C PRO A 55 13.64 16.99 17.74
N TYR A 56 14.36 15.90 17.52
CA TYR A 56 13.84 14.74 16.78
C TYR A 56 12.85 14.00 17.68
N ARG A 57 11.60 13.94 17.23
CA ARG A 57 10.58 13.07 17.81
C ARG A 57 10.26 11.98 16.81
N GLU A 58 10.55 10.75 17.15
CA GLU A 58 10.12 9.61 16.33
C GLU A 58 8.59 9.59 16.24
N LEU A 59 8.09 9.83 15.02
CA LEU A 59 6.68 9.63 14.72
C LEU A 59 6.46 8.15 14.47
N ALA A 60 5.62 7.52 15.29
CA ALA A 60 5.20 6.15 15.04
C ALA A 60 4.49 6.08 13.68
N LEU A 61 5.07 5.34 12.75
CA LEU A 61 4.48 5.14 11.44
C LEU A 61 3.23 4.26 11.57
N PRO A 62 2.04 4.73 11.20
CA PRO A 62 0.84 3.89 11.25
C PRO A 62 1.03 2.64 10.38
N ILE A 63 0.69 1.48 10.94
CA ILE A 63 0.81 0.20 10.23
C ILE A 63 0.01 0.24 8.94
N GLY A 64 0.65 -0.09 7.83
CA GLY A 64 0.01 -0.15 6.53
C GLY A 64 -0.26 1.21 5.85
N ILE A 65 0.22 2.34 6.40
CA ILE A 65 -0.07 3.68 5.84
C ILE A 65 0.21 3.78 4.35
N SER A 66 1.29 3.21 3.85
CA SER A 66 1.63 3.23 2.43
C SER A 66 0.60 2.43 1.62
N PHE A 67 0.21 1.25 2.10
CA PHE A 67 -0.72 0.36 1.40
C PHE A 67 -2.11 0.99 1.30
N PHE A 68 -2.69 1.44 2.41
CA PHE A 68 -4.03 2.02 2.35
C PHE A 68 -4.04 3.38 1.64
N THR A 69 -2.96 4.17 1.70
CA THR A 69 -2.86 5.41 0.92
C THR A 69 -2.87 5.14 -0.58
N PHE A 70 -2.08 4.17 -1.06
CA PHE A 70 -2.10 3.79 -2.48
C PHE A 70 -3.43 3.18 -2.90
N GLN A 71 -4.07 2.40 -2.04
CA GLN A 71 -5.39 1.84 -2.28
C GLN A 71 -6.46 2.92 -2.42
N GLU A 72 -6.43 3.94 -1.55
CA GLU A 72 -7.32 5.09 -1.63
C GLU A 72 -7.07 5.95 -2.87
N ILE A 73 -5.81 6.16 -3.25
CA ILE A 73 -5.46 6.87 -4.48
C ILE A 73 -5.96 6.08 -5.71
N SER A 74 -5.76 4.75 -5.73
CA SER A 74 -6.27 3.90 -6.81
C SER A 74 -7.78 4.03 -6.96
N TYR A 75 -8.53 3.96 -5.86
CA TYR A 75 -9.97 4.16 -5.85
C TYR A 75 -10.39 5.52 -6.45
N ILE A 76 -9.76 6.61 -6.02
CA ILE A 76 -10.06 7.97 -6.50
C ILE A 76 -9.80 8.10 -8.02
N VAL A 77 -8.69 7.52 -8.49
CA VAL A 77 -8.34 7.53 -9.92
C VAL A 77 -9.31 6.67 -10.73
N ASP A 78 -9.73 5.51 -10.21
CA ASP A 78 -10.68 4.63 -10.90
C ASP A 78 -12.08 5.25 -10.96
N VAL A 79 -12.53 5.94 -9.92
CA VAL A 79 -13.77 6.74 -9.95
C VAL A 79 -13.66 7.88 -10.95
N TYR A 80 -12.56 8.63 -10.98
CA TYR A 80 -12.35 9.71 -11.96
C TYR A 80 -12.38 9.20 -13.41
N ARG A 81 -11.80 8.01 -13.65
CA ARG A 81 -11.78 7.37 -14.98
C ARG A 81 -13.11 6.70 -15.36
N GLY A 82 -14.09 6.70 -14.48
CA GLY A 82 -15.37 6.02 -14.69
C GLY A 82 -15.29 4.49 -14.69
N LYS A 83 -14.18 3.92 -14.20
CA LYS A 83 -13.99 2.46 -14.09
C LYS A 83 -14.70 1.88 -12.87
N ALA A 84 -14.79 2.64 -11.80
CA ALA A 84 -15.51 2.28 -10.59
C ALA A 84 -16.59 3.31 -10.28
N LYS A 85 -17.70 2.87 -9.71
CA LYS A 85 -18.72 3.77 -9.16
C LYS A 85 -18.27 4.32 -7.81
N ALA A 86 -18.59 5.59 -7.53
CA ALA A 86 -18.35 6.14 -6.20
C ALA A 86 -19.19 5.39 -5.17
N GLN A 87 -18.53 4.87 -4.12
CA GLN A 87 -19.22 4.13 -3.07
C GLN A 87 -20.11 5.07 -2.25
N SER A 88 -21.39 4.74 -2.17
CA SER A 88 -22.39 5.51 -1.42
C SER A 88 -22.40 5.19 0.09
N SER A 89 -21.87 4.04 0.51
CA SER A 89 -21.82 3.61 1.90
C SER A 89 -20.45 3.79 2.51
N LEU A 90 -20.35 4.65 3.52
CA LEU A 90 -19.10 4.85 4.28
C LEU A 90 -18.60 3.54 4.92
N ILE A 91 -19.52 2.70 5.39
CA ILE A 91 -19.17 1.42 6.03
C ILE A 91 -18.52 0.47 5.02
N ARG A 92 -19.07 0.36 3.80
CA ARG A 92 -18.49 -0.49 2.74
C ARG A 92 -17.13 0.05 2.30
N PHE A 93 -16.99 1.37 2.19
CA PHE A 93 -15.71 2.00 1.88
C PHE A 93 -14.67 1.73 2.97
N ALA A 94 -15.04 1.91 4.25
CA ALA A 94 -14.16 1.61 5.37
C ALA A 94 -13.77 0.13 5.42
N LEU A 95 -14.71 -0.79 5.14
CA LEU A 95 -14.43 -2.22 5.04
C LEU A 95 -13.41 -2.52 3.93
N TYR A 96 -13.55 -1.89 2.76
CA TYR A 96 -12.61 -2.05 1.65
C TYR A 96 -11.18 -1.63 2.06
N ILE A 97 -11.03 -0.48 2.73
CA ILE A 97 -9.72 0.02 3.16
C ILE A 97 -9.13 -0.80 4.30
N ALA A 98 -9.95 -1.18 5.30
CA ALA A 98 -9.49 -1.83 6.52
C ALA A 98 -9.48 -3.38 6.44
N MET A 99 -9.71 -3.96 5.26
CA MET A 99 -9.76 -5.42 5.12
C MET A 99 -8.41 -6.06 5.47
N PHE A 100 -8.39 -6.86 6.53
CA PHE A 100 -7.19 -7.44 7.13
C PHE A 100 -6.24 -8.15 6.13
N PRO A 101 -6.71 -8.97 5.16
CA PRO A 101 -5.79 -9.69 4.28
C PRO A 101 -4.95 -8.81 3.36
N GLN A 102 -5.37 -7.56 3.13
CA GLN A 102 -4.67 -6.63 2.24
C GLN A 102 -4.01 -5.45 2.97
N LEU A 103 -4.35 -5.22 4.26
CA LEU A 103 -3.86 -4.08 5.03
C LEU A 103 -2.35 -4.16 5.30
N ILE A 104 -1.81 -5.36 5.51
CA ILE A 104 -0.40 -5.60 5.84
C ILE A 104 0.25 -6.40 4.71
N ALA A 105 1.02 -5.72 3.85
CA ALA A 105 1.84 -6.35 2.80
C ALA A 105 1.07 -7.28 1.83
N GLY A 106 -0.24 -7.08 1.68
CA GLY A 106 -1.04 -7.77 0.67
C GLY A 106 -0.92 -7.11 -0.70
N PRO A 107 -1.35 -7.79 -1.79
CA PRO A 107 -1.46 -7.15 -3.09
C PRO A 107 -2.46 -5.99 -3.01
N ILE A 108 -2.17 -4.90 -3.71
CA ILE A 108 -3.10 -3.77 -3.84
C ILE A 108 -4.26 -4.24 -4.70
N VAL A 109 -5.41 -4.48 -4.06
CA VAL A 109 -6.62 -4.93 -4.74
C VAL A 109 -7.41 -3.70 -5.18
N ARG A 110 -7.81 -3.67 -6.45
CA ARG A 110 -8.61 -2.57 -6.98
C ARG A 110 -10.04 -2.64 -6.45
N TYR A 111 -10.63 -1.46 -6.29
CA TYR A 111 -12.00 -1.35 -5.81
C TYR A 111 -12.99 -2.03 -6.78
N GLU A 112 -12.79 -1.90 -8.09
CA GLU A 112 -13.63 -2.54 -9.12
C GLU A 112 -13.73 -4.07 -8.98
N ASP A 113 -12.66 -4.72 -8.49
CA ASP A 113 -12.62 -6.18 -8.31
C ASP A 113 -13.41 -6.64 -7.07
N ILE A 114 -13.53 -5.77 -6.06
CA ILE A 114 -14.17 -6.10 -4.79
C ILE A 114 -15.61 -5.59 -4.72
N GLU A 115 -15.94 -4.50 -5.39
CA GLU A 115 -17.27 -3.87 -5.36
C GLU A 115 -18.42 -4.88 -5.49
N PRO A 116 -18.43 -5.80 -6.49
CA PRO A 116 -19.51 -6.77 -6.63
C PRO A 116 -19.63 -7.73 -5.45
N GLN A 117 -18.50 -8.04 -4.80
CA GLN A 117 -18.47 -8.94 -3.64
C GLN A 117 -18.87 -8.24 -2.34
N LEU A 118 -18.73 -6.92 -2.26
CA LEU A 118 -19.24 -6.13 -1.14
C LEU A 118 -20.75 -5.98 -1.17
N GLU A 119 -21.35 -6.04 -2.37
CA GLU A 119 -22.81 -5.94 -2.53
C GLU A 119 -23.51 -7.28 -2.40
N GLN A 120 -23.00 -8.30 -3.10
CA GLN A 120 -23.61 -9.63 -3.12
C GLN A 120 -22.54 -10.71 -2.99
N ARG A 121 -22.42 -11.24 -1.78
CA ARG A 121 -21.45 -12.30 -1.49
C ARG A 121 -22.11 -13.67 -1.48
N HIS A 122 -21.75 -14.51 -2.44
CA HIS A 122 -22.12 -15.92 -2.46
C HIS A 122 -20.95 -16.81 -2.03
N VAL A 123 -21.07 -17.41 -0.85
CA VAL A 123 -20.09 -18.36 -0.34
C VAL A 123 -20.59 -19.77 -0.61
N SER A 124 -19.75 -20.63 -1.20
CA SER A 124 -20.01 -22.05 -1.38
C SER A 124 -18.85 -22.87 -0.83
N ALA A 125 -19.13 -24.11 -0.40
CA ALA A 125 -18.09 -25.02 0.09
C ALA A 125 -16.99 -25.27 -0.95
N LYS A 126 -17.34 -25.31 -2.25
CA LYS A 126 -16.37 -25.42 -3.35
C LYS A 126 -15.43 -24.21 -3.41
N LYS A 127 -15.97 -22.98 -3.35
CA LYS A 127 -15.16 -21.73 -3.34
C LYS A 127 -14.26 -21.65 -2.10
N LEU A 128 -14.78 -22.07 -0.95
CA LEU A 128 -14.01 -22.14 0.29
C LEU A 128 -12.82 -23.09 0.17
N GLY A 129 -13.05 -24.30 -0.39
CA GLY A 129 -12.00 -25.27 -0.63
C GLY A 129 -10.94 -24.78 -1.61
N GLN A 130 -11.34 -24.12 -2.69
CA GLN A 130 -10.40 -23.49 -3.63
C GLN A 130 -9.57 -22.38 -2.97
N GLY A 131 -10.20 -21.53 -2.16
CA GLY A 131 -9.52 -20.49 -1.41
C GLY A 131 -8.51 -21.04 -0.41
N ALA A 132 -8.90 -22.08 0.34
CA ALA A 132 -8.00 -22.78 1.27
C ALA A 132 -6.79 -23.40 0.55
N PHE A 133 -7.01 -24.02 -0.60
CA PHE A 133 -5.93 -24.60 -1.41
C PHE A 133 -4.94 -23.52 -1.88
N LEU A 134 -5.43 -22.40 -2.42
CA LEU A 134 -4.58 -21.27 -2.83
C LEU A 134 -3.82 -20.67 -1.64
N PHE A 135 -4.47 -20.55 -0.48
CA PHE A 135 -3.83 -20.08 0.74
C PHE A 135 -2.68 -21.01 1.18
N ILE A 136 -2.89 -22.32 1.17
CA ILE A 136 -1.86 -23.31 1.53
C ILE A 136 -0.67 -23.22 0.57
N ILE A 137 -0.92 -23.09 -0.74
CA ILE A 137 0.17 -22.90 -1.73
C ILE A 137 0.93 -21.62 -1.47
N GLY A 138 0.24 -20.50 -1.20
CA GLY A 138 0.87 -19.22 -0.85
C GLY A 138 1.73 -19.32 0.41
N LEU A 139 1.19 -19.96 1.45
CA LEU A 139 1.91 -20.20 2.70
C LEU A 139 3.15 -21.09 2.50
N ALA A 140 3.03 -22.14 1.70
CA ALA A 140 4.16 -23.00 1.36
C ALA A 140 5.27 -22.26 0.61
N LYS A 141 4.91 -21.41 -0.35
CA LYS A 141 5.89 -20.54 -1.04
C LYS A 141 6.59 -19.59 -0.05
N LYS A 142 5.83 -18.98 0.84
CA LYS A 142 6.41 -18.09 1.87
C LYS A 142 7.32 -18.87 2.83
N ALA A 143 6.87 -20.01 3.34
CA ALA A 143 7.61 -20.78 4.34
C ALA A 143 8.86 -21.47 3.77
N ILE A 144 8.76 -22.04 2.56
CA ILE A 144 9.83 -22.85 1.98
C ILE A 144 10.77 -22.01 1.13
N LEU A 145 10.25 -21.11 0.28
CA LEU A 145 11.09 -20.33 -0.62
C LEU A 145 11.51 -19.00 0.01
N ALA A 146 10.56 -18.15 0.39
CA ALA A 146 10.89 -16.80 0.81
C ALA A 146 11.66 -16.76 2.13
N ASN A 147 11.34 -17.60 3.12
CA ASN A 147 12.08 -17.61 4.36
C ASN A 147 13.52 -18.11 4.15
N THR A 148 13.71 -19.21 3.38
CA THR A 148 15.06 -19.73 3.10
C THR A 148 15.91 -18.74 2.32
N MET A 149 15.32 -18.05 1.32
CA MET A 149 16.03 -16.99 0.60
C MET A 149 16.36 -15.81 1.49
N GLY A 150 15.44 -15.44 2.40
CA GLY A 150 15.68 -14.41 3.40
C GLY A 150 16.85 -14.72 4.33
N GLU A 151 16.95 -15.96 4.83
CA GLU A 151 18.07 -16.43 5.65
C GLU A 151 19.41 -16.30 4.89
N ILE A 152 19.46 -16.75 3.63
CA ILE A 152 20.66 -16.62 2.78
C ILE A 152 21.02 -15.14 2.61
N PHE A 153 20.04 -14.26 2.37
CA PHE A 153 20.27 -12.83 2.23
C PHE A 153 20.82 -12.22 3.53
N GLU A 154 20.28 -12.56 4.68
CA GLU A 154 20.72 -12.07 6.00
C GLU A 154 22.17 -12.51 6.28
N GLU A 155 22.52 -13.78 6.03
CA GLU A 155 23.88 -14.30 6.20
C GLU A 155 24.88 -13.56 5.30
N ILE A 156 24.55 -13.35 4.02
CA ILE A 156 25.42 -12.63 3.08
C ILE A 156 25.55 -11.15 3.48
N SER A 157 24.46 -10.53 3.92
CA SER A 157 24.44 -9.12 4.33
C SER A 157 25.26 -8.86 5.59
N ALA A 158 25.46 -9.88 6.43
CA ALA A 158 26.31 -9.80 7.61
C ALA A 158 27.81 -9.86 7.31
N ILE A 159 28.19 -10.26 6.09
CA ILE A 159 29.61 -10.32 5.67
C ILE A 159 30.14 -8.90 5.42
N SER A 160 31.32 -8.59 5.99
CA SER A 160 31.97 -7.30 5.73
C SER A 160 32.33 -7.13 4.25
N ALA A 161 32.21 -5.90 3.73
CA ALA A 161 32.45 -5.60 2.32
C ALA A 161 33.85 -6.04 1.83
N SER A 162 34.85 -6.08 2.72
CA SER A 162 36.20 -6.55 2.41
C SER A 162 36.29 -8.06 2.12
N ASN A 163 35.37 -8.84 2.66
CA ASN A 163 35.36 -10.31 2.57
C ASN A 163 34.27 -10.81 1.60
N LEU A 164 33.45 -9.90 1.06
CA LEU A 164 32.36 -10.24 0.16
C LEU A 164 32.92 -10.50 -1.25
N SER A 165 32.81 -11.75 -1.73
CA SER A 165 33.15 -12.06 -3.12
C SER A 165 32.04 -11.58 -4.06
N VAL A 166 32.43 -11.32 -5.33
CA VAL A 166 31.46 -10.91 -6.38
C VAL A 166 30.33 -11.94 -6.53
N MET A 167 30.65 -13.22 -6.43
CA MET A 167 29.65 -14.29 -6.54
C MET A 167 28.67 -14.27 -5.37
N MET A 168 29.13 -14.03 -4.14
CA MET A 168 28.27 -13.88 -2.96
C MET A 168 27.40 -12.63 -3.06
N ALA A 169 27.93 -11.52 -3.58
CA ALA A 169 27.14 -10.31 -3.79
C ALA A 169 25.97 -10.55 -4.77
N TRP A 170 26.25 -11.24 -5.88
CA TRP A 170 25.20 -11.64 -6.82
C TRP A 170 24.18 -12.59 -6.20
N LEU A 171 24.63 -13.58 -5.42
CA LEU A 171 23.72 -14.50 -4.72
C LEU A 171 22.84 -13.72 -3.73
N GLY A 172 23.39 -12.77 -2.99
CA GLY A 172 22.63 -11.89 -2.11
C GLY A 172 21.57 -11.07 -2.87
N CYS A 173 21.94 -10.49 -4.02
CA CYS A 173 20.96 -9.75 -4.84
C CYS A 173 19.83 -10.64 -5.40
N ILE A 174 20.12 -11.91 -5.73
CA ILE A 174 19.11 -12.85 -6.25
C ILE A 174 18.21 -13.38 -5.12
N SER A 175 18.76 -13.53 -3.91
CA SER A 175 17.99 -14.03 -2.75
C SER A 175 17.09 -12.96 -2.11
N TYR A 176 17.35 -11.69 -2.36
CA TYR A 176 16.51 -10.57 -1.95
C TYR A 176 15.25 -10.46 -2.80
#